data_4b3a61539aa7563b0f64359c67f13951
#
_entry.id   4b3a61539aa7563b0f64359c67f13951
#
_cell.length_a   1.000
_cell.length_b   1.000
_cell.length_c   1.000
_cell.angle_alpha   90.00
_cell.angle_beta   90.00
_cell.angle_gamma   90.00
#
_symmetry.space_group_name_H-M   'P 1'
#
loop_
_entity.id
_entity.type
_entity.pdbx_description
1 polymer ?
#
loop_
_entity_poly.entity_id
_entity_poly.type
_entity_poly.pdbx_seq_one_letter_code
_entity_poly.pdbx_strand_id
1 'polypeptide(L)'
;MNPQSEGPRALPRGLLMLFAVVFGMAPTVGDIGSCGQSVDDLDVPTFFGLKNQYDCQRCGECGLSRPICDQACAGTEPATLPTGCRPLVHDGEVCLNAILYASCDDFASYTDPVAPKAPSECQFCPAR
;
A
#
# COMPACT_ATOMS: atom_id res chain seq x y z
N MET A 1 48.96 39.41 -5.45
CA MET A 1 47.85 38.58 -5.94
C MET A 1 46.67 38.81 -4.99
N ASN A 2 45.68 39.56 -5.47
CA ASN A 2 44.53 39.99 -4.67
C ASN A 2 43.33 39.09 -5.01
N PRO A 3 42.72 38.38 -4.06
CA PRO A 3 41.48 37.66 -4.35
C PRO A 3 40.32 38.67 -4.34
N GLN A 4 39.65 38.77 -5.47
CA GLN A 4 38.46 39.59 -5.64
C GLN A 4 37.31 38.92 -4.86
N SER A 5 36.77 39.66 -3.88
CA SER A 5 35.53 39.35 -3.21
C SER A 5 34.35 39.63 -4.15
N GLU A 6 33.78 38.60 -4.74
CA GLU A 6 32.50 38.70 -5.43
C GLU A 6 31.37 38.92 -4.41
N GLY A 7 30.80 40.13 -4.42
CA GLY A 7 29.65 40.47 -3.60
C GLY A 7 28.37 39.72 -4.05
N PRO A 8 27.41 39.56 -3.15
CA PRO A 8 26.18 38.83 -3.45
C PRO A 8 25.37 39.58 -4.54
N ARG A 9 25.15 38.89 -5.65
CA ARG A 9 24.28 39.41 -6.72
C ARG A 9 22.85 39.52 -6.21
N ALA A 10 22.37 40.75 -6.09
CA ALA A 10 20.98 41.04 -5.77
C ALA A 10 20.06 40.44 -6.84
N LEU A 11 19.25 39.45 -6.47
CA LEU A 11 18.20 38.90 -7.34
C LEU A 11 17.18 40.00 -7.70
N PRO A 12 16.75 40.10 -8.96
CA PRO A 12 15.80 41.13 -9.37
C PRO A 12 14.48 40.93 -8.63
N ARG A 13 13.97 42.00 -8.03
CA ARG A 13 12.71 42.05 -7.28
C ARG A 13 11.51 41.42 -8.01
N GLY A 14 11.55 41.37 -9.36
CA GLY A 14 10.52 40.72 -10.17
C GLY A 14 10.50 39.19 -10.06
N LEU A 15 11.63 38.54 -9.79
CA LEU A 15 11.69 37.07 -9.65
C LEU A 15 11.09 36.59 -8.32
N LEU A 16 11.19 37.42 -7.27
CA LEU A 16 10.64 37.10 -5.94
C LEU A 16 9.11 37.13 -5.94
N MET A 17 8.49 37.99 -6.77
CA MET A 17 7.03 38.04 -6.90
C MET A 17 6.48 36.82 -7.68
N LEU A 18 7.24 36.29 -8.63
CA LEU A 18 6.81 35.11 -9.42
C LEU A 18 6.81 33.83 -8.57
N PHE A 19 7.75 33.74 -7.64
CA PHE A 19 7.79 32.60 -6.70
C PHE A 19 6.63 32.59 -5.69
N ALA A 20 6.18 33.79 -5.26
CA ALA A 20 5.06 33.90 -4.31
C ALA A 20 3.72 33.45 -4.90
N VAL A 21 3.53 33.59 -6.23
CA VAL A 21 2.28 33.18 -6.91
C VAL A 21 2.23 31.66 -7.12
N VAL A 22 3.39 31.01 -7.33
CA VAL A 22 3.44 29.54 -7.54
C VAL A 22 3.21 28.78 -6.23
N PHE A 23 3.62 29.32 -5.07
CA PHE A 23 3.39 28.69 -3.78
C PHE A 23 1.99 28.93 -3.20
N GLY A 24 1.25 29.92 -3.72
CA GLY A 24 -0.13 30.19 -3.26
C GLY A 24 -1.20 29.24 -3.78
N MET A 25 -0.86 28.34 -4.71
CA MET A 25 -1.76 27.31 -5.24
C MET A 25 -1.38 25.90 -4.76
N ALA A 26 -0.76 25.78 -3.60
CA ALA A 26 -0.63 24.47 -2.97
C ALA A 26 -2.05 23.95 -2.69
N PRO A 27 -2.45 22.77 -3.21
CA PRO A 27 -3.71 22.17 -2.81
C PRO A 27 -3.65 22.00 -1.30
N THR A 28 -4.62 22.59 -0.62
CA THR A 28 -4.81 22.39 0.81
C THR A 28 -4.91 20.90 1.05
N VAL A 29 -3.94 20.33 1.79
CA VAL A 29 -4.00 18.96 2.30
C VAL A 29 -5.14 18.93 3.32
N GLY A 30 -6.36 18.83 2.83
CA GLY A 30 -7.56 18.97 3.62
C GLY A 30 -8.78 18.34 2.96
N ASP A 31 -8.60 17.66 1.84
CA ASP A 31 -9.67 16.86 1.28
C ASP A 31 -9.68 15.47 1.94
N ILE A 32 -9.95 15.47 3.25
CA ILE A 32 -10.44 14.28 3.97
C ILE A 32 -11.93 14.21 3.70
N GLY A 33 -12.31 14.31 2.45
CA GLY A 33 -13.66 14.23 1.95
C GLY A 33 -13.90 12.92 1.23
N SER A 34 -13.53 11.82 1.84
CA SER A 34 -13.89 10.49 1.33
C SER A 34 -15.35 10.12 1.65
N CYS A 35 -16.25 11.11 1.67
CA CYS A 35 -17.69 10.86 1.70
C CYS A 35 -18.25 10.61 0.31
N GLY A 36 -17.48 10.04 -0.62
CA GLY A 36 -17.87 9.83 -1.99
C GLY A 36 -17.12 8.71 -2.70
N GLN A 37 -16.42 7.84 -1.99
CA GLN A 37 -15.95 6.60 -2.62
C GLN A 37 -17.18 5.79 -2.99
N SER A 38 -17.33 5.55 -4.31
CA SER A 38 -18.31 4.59 -4.80
C SER A 38 -18.10 3.27 -4.06
N VAL A 39 -19.20 2.68 -3.63
CA VAL A 39 -19.22 1.38 -2.96
C VAL A 39 -19.03 0.34 -4.06
N ASP A 40 -17.79 0.22 -4.58
CA ASP A 40 -17.48 -0.72 -5.64
C ASP A 40 -17.16 -2.09 -5.03
N ASP A 41 -17.76 -3.12 -5.62
CA ASP A 41 -17.45 -4.51 -5.28
C ASP A 41 -15.98 -4.81 -5.63
N LEU A 42 -15.31 -5.57 -4.77
CA LEU A 42 -13.94 -5.99 -4.98
C LEU A 42 -13.80 -6.86 -6.25
N ASP A 43 -12.89 -6.48 -7.14
CA ASP A 43 -12.47 -7.36 -8.23
C ASP A 43 -11.60 -8.50 -7.70
N VAL A 44 -12.21 -9.67 -7.56
CA VAL A 44 -11.59 -10.84 -6.90
C VAL A 44 -10.29 -11.28 -7.59
N PRO A 45 -10.22 -11.44 -8.92
CA PRO A 45 -8.98 -11.81 -9.59
C PRO A 45 -7.84 -10.80 -9.37
N THR A 46 -8.13 -9.52 -9.48
CA THR A 46 -7.14 -8.45 -9.26
C THR A 46 -6.65 -8.44 -7.82
N PHE A 47 -7.55 -8.57 -6.85
CA PHE A 47 -7.20 -8.63 -5.44
C PHE A 47 -6.25 -9.79 -5.12
N PHE A 48 -6.58 -11.02 -5.54
CA PHE A 48 -5.72 -12.19 -5.28
C PHE A 48 -4.40 -12.11 -6.06
N GLY A 49 -4.39 -11.51 -7.23
CA GLY A 49 -3.16 -11.25 -7.98
C GLY A 49 -2.21 -10.34 -7.20
N LEU A 50 -2.71 -9.24 -6.65
CA LEU A 50 -1.94 -8.32 -5.80
C LEU A 50 -1.54 -8.97 -4.48
N LYS A 51 -2.45 -9.73 -3.86
CA LYS A 51 -2.15 -10.47 -2.63
C LYS A 51 -0.97 -11.42 -2.83
N ASN A 52 -0.99 -12.23 -3.87
CA ASN A 52 0.11 -13.14 -4.20
C ASN A 52 1.43 -12.40 -4.39
N GLN A 53 1.39 -11.25 -5.06
CA GLN A 53 2.58 -10.43 -5.27
C GLN A 53 3.14 -9.91 -3.93
N TYR A 54 2.29 -9.41 -3.04
CA TYR A 54 2.71 -8.90 -1.73
C TYR A 54 3.18 -10.03 -0.81
N ASP A 55 2.49 -11.16 -0.79
CA ASP A 55 2.91 -12.32 -0.01
C ASP A 55 4.28 -12.83 -0.47
N CYS A 56 4.50 -12.96 -1.78
CA CYS A 56 5.80 -13.34 -2.33
C CYS A 56 6.90 -12.34 -1.96
N GLN A 57 6.63 -11.03 -2.08
CA GLN A 57 7.58 -9.99 -1.68
C GLN A 57 7.92 -10.10 -0.19
N ARG A 58 6.92 -10.21 0.68
CA ARG A 58 7.11 -10.31 2.12
C ARG A 58 7.83 -11.60 2.53
N CYS A 59 7.53 -12.71 1.86
CA CYS A 59 8.29 -13.95 2.05
C CYS A 59 9.79 -13.75 1.78
N GLY A 60 10.14 -13.07 0.68
CA GLY A 60 11.52 -12.75 0.36
C GLY A 60 12.17 -11.81 1.37
N GLU A 61 11.49 -10.73 1.76
CA GLU A 61 11.99 -9.74 2.73
C GLU A 61 12.21 -10.36 4.13
N CYS A 62 11.33 -11.26 4.54
CA CYS A 62 11.42 -11.93 5.85
C CYS A 62 12.22 -13.24 5.82
N GLY A 63 12.76 -13.64 4.67
CA GLY A 63 13.55 -14.87 4.53
C GLY A 63 12.77 -16.15 4.83
N LEU A 64 11.46 -16.15 4.54
CA LEU A 64 10.59 -17.30 4.80
C LEU A 64 10.59 -18.26 3.60
N SER A 65 10.87 -19.55 3.87
CA SER A 65 10.78 -20.64 2.89
C SER A 65 9.67 -21.60 3.32
N ARG A 66 8.46 -21.36 2.84
CA ARG A 66 7.25 -22.11 3.22
C ARG A 66 6.42 -22.42 1.97
N PRO A 67 5.62 -23.51 1.98
CA PRO A 67 4.79 -23.87 0.82
C PRO A 67 3.87 -22.73 0.34
N ILE A 68 3.32 -21.93 1.27
CA ILE A 68 2.48 -20.80 0.94
C ILE A 68 3.27 -19.71 0.19
N CYS A 69 4.54 -19.50 0.54
CA CYS A 69 5.43 -18.57 -0.15
C CYS A 69 5.70 -19.03 -1.59
N ASP A 70 5.92 -20.32 -1.78
CA ASP A 70 6.12 -20.89 -3.12
C ASP A 70 4.85 -20.74 -3.98
N GLN A 71 3.68 -20.95 -3.38
CA GLN A 71 2.39 -20.78 -4.07
C GLN A 71 2.13 -19.32 -4.43
N ALA A 72 2.38 -18.39 -3.52
CA ALA A 72 2.21 -16.97 -3.75
C ALA A 72 3.15 -16.48 -4.87
N CYS A 73 4.43 -16.87 -4.84
CA CYS A 73 5.40 -16.51 -5.87
C CYS A 73 5.09 -17.15 -7.23
N ALA A 74 4.47 -18.31 -7.24
CA ALA A 74 4.00 -18.97 -8.47
C ALA A 74 2.63 -18.43 -8.95
N GLY A 75 1.94 -17.61 -8.15
CA GLY A 75 0.58 -17.13 -8.44
C GLY A 75 -0.46 -18.25 -8.49
N THR A 76 -0.25 -19.31 -7.73
CA THR A 76 -1.12 -20.51 -7.74
C THR A 76 -2.06 -20.59 -6.54
N GLU A 77 -2.07 -19.59 -5.66
CA GLU A 77 -3.08 -19.52 -4.60
C GLU A 77 -4.50 -19.44 -5.17
N PRO A 78 -5.46 -20.17 -4.56
CA PRO A 78 -6.84 -20.13 -5.03
C PRO A 78 -7.44 -18.72 -4.93
N ALA A 79 -7.86 -18.15 -6.06
CA ALA A 79 -8.49 -16.83 -6.14
C ALA A 79 -10.02 -16.96 -5.92
N THR A 80 -10.44 -17.39 -4.73
CA THR A 80 -11.86 -17.61 -4.43
C THR A 80 -12.28 -17.02 -3.11
N LEU A 81 -13.45 -16.41 -3.09
CA LEU A 81 -14.11 -15.96 -1.87
C LEU A 81 -15.21 -16.95 -1.46
N PRO A 82 -15.55 -17.04 -0.18
CA PRO A 82 -16.68 -17.82 0.29
C PRO A 82 -17.98 -17.40 -0.41
N THR A 83 -18.86 -18.37 -0.68
CA THR A 83 -20.16 -18.11 -1.33
C THR A 83 -20.95 -17.05 -0.56
N GLY A 84 -21.38 -16.02 -1.26
CA GLY A 84 -22.17 -14.91 -0.70
C GLY A 84 -21.35 -13.82 -0.01
N CYS A 85 -20.03 -13.94 0.01
CA CYS A 85 -19.16 -12.85 0.42
C CYS A 85 -18.96 -11.85 -0.74
N ARG A 86 -19.25 -10.58 -0.50
CA ARG A 86 -19.08 -9.48 -1.47
C ARG A 86 -18.36 -8.33 -0.78
N PRO A 87 -17.04 -8.42 -0.61
CA PRO A 87 -16.26 -7.35 -0.02
C PRO A 87 -16.18 -6.15 -0.96
N LEU A 88 -15.91 -5.00 -0.38
CA LEU A 88 -15.69 -3.77 -1.13
C LEU A 88 -14.22 -3.63 -1.51
N VAL A 89 -13.93 -2.79 -2.48
CA VAL A 89 -12.53 -2.43 -2.85
C VAL A 89 -11.75 -1.98 -1.62
N HIS A 90 -12.36 -1.17 -0.76
CA HIS A 90 -11.73 -0.70 0.48
C HIS A 90 -11.32 -1.85 1.43
N ASP A 91 -12.14 -2.87 1.57
CA ASP A 91 -11.82 -4.04 2.42
C ASP A 91 -10.57 -4.75 1.89
N GLY A 92 -10.48 -4.90 0.57
CA GLY A 92 -9.30 -5.46 -0.10
C GLY A 92 -8.04 -4.63 0.12
N GLU A 93 -8.14 -3.30 -0.01
CA GLU A 93 -7.02 -2.38 0.21
C GLU A 93 -6.50 -2.45 1.65
N VAL A 94 -7.39 -2.47 2.63
CA VAL A 94 -7.03 -2.56 4.05
C VAL A 94 -6.32 -3.89 4.34
N CYS A 95 -6.81 -5.00 3.78
CA CYS A 95 -6.16 -6.31 3.89
C CYS A 95 -4.76 -6.30 3.25
N LEU A 96 -4.62 -5.80 2.02
CA LEU A 96 -3.33 -5.74 1.33
C LEU A 96 -2.31 -4.89 2.10
N ASN A 97 -2.74 -3.76 2.67
CA ASN A 97 -1.91 -2.92 3.50
C ASN A 97 -1.47 -3.64 4.79
N ALA A 98 -2.37 -4.38 5.44
CA ALA A 98 -2.04 -5.16 6.63
C ALA A 98 -0.95 -6.20 6.33
N ILE A 99 -0.99 -6.86 5.17
CA ILE A 99 0.04 -7.79 4.73
C ILE A 99 1.36 -7.06 4.44
N LEU A 100 1.30 -5.98 3.67
CA LEU A 100 2.48 -5.25 3.21
C LEU A 100 3.29 -4.65 4.36
N TYR A 101 2.60 -4.14 5.40
CA TYR A 101 3.23 -3.48 6.54
C TYR A 101 3.36 -4.36 7.79
N ALA A 102 3.01 -5.65 7.70
CA ALA A 102 3.20 -6.58 8.81
C ALA A 102 4.68 -6.68 9.23
N SER A 103 4.96 -6.86 10.51
CA SER A 103 6.29 -7.28 10.95
C SER A 103 6.61 -8.68 10.41
N CYS A 104 7.88 -9.07 10.34
CA CYS A 104 8.22 -10.42 9.89
C CYS A 104 7.70 -11.50 10.85
N ASP A 105 7.57 -11.21 12.14
CA ASP A 105 7.00 -12.12 13.12
C ASP A 105 5.49 -12.31 12.90
N ASP A 106 4.75 -11.22 12.65
CA ASP A 106 3.34 -11.29 12.33
C ASP A 106 3.13 -12.02 10.99
N PHE A 107 3.91 -11.64 9.97
CA PHE A 107 3.83 -12.28 8.66
C PHE A 107 4.18 -13.77 8.72
N ALA A 108 5.15 -14.17 9.55
CA ALA A 108 5.44 -15.58 9.81
C ALA A 108 4.25 -16.29 10.43
N SER A 109 3.45 -15.62 11.27
CA SER A 109 2.22 -16.23 11.82
C SER A 109 1.10 -16.35 10.77
N TYR A 110 1.03 -15.41 9.81
CA TYR A 110 0.05 -15.48 8.71
C TYR A 110 0.32 -16.66 7.76
N THR A 111 1.60 -16.96 7.56
CA THR A 111 2.06 -18.03 6.67
C THR A 111 2.36 -19.35 7.39
N ASP A 112 1.93 -19.51 8.63
CA ASP A 112 2.15 -20.74 9.39
C ASP A 112 1.44 -21.93 8.73
N PRO A 113 2.15 -23.04 8.44
CA PRO A 113 1.57 -24.17 7.71
C PRO A 113 0.59 -25.01 8.53
N VAL A 114 0.60 -24.88 9.87
CA VAL A 114 -0.23 -25.67 10.77
C VAL A 114 -1.45 -24.89 11.27
N ALA A 115 -1.22 -23.62 11.62
CA ALA A 115 -2.24 -22.75 12.20
C ALA A 115 -2.09 -21.31 11.66
N PRO A 116 -2.38 -21.07 10.37
CA PRO A 116 -2.25 -19.74 9.80
C PRO A 116 -3.23 -18.78 10.48
N LYS A 117 -2.72 -17.61 10.85
CA LYS A 117 -3.52 -16.55 11.45
C LYS A 117 -3.67 -15.42 10.43
N ALA A 118 -4.73 -15.43 9.63
CA ALA A 118 -5.00 -14.33 8.73
C ALA A 118 -5.10 -13.00 9.51
N PRO A 119 -4.58 -11.90 8.98
CA PRO A 119 -4.79 -10.57 9.55
C PRO A 119 -6.28 -10.31 9.77
N SER A 120 -6.65 -9.63 10.86
CA SER A 120 -8.06 -9.27 11.13
C SER A 120 -8.67 -8.47 9.99
N GLU A 121 -7.88 -7.66 9.35
CA GLU A 121 -8.21 -6.83 8.19
C GLU A 121 -8.56 -7.66 6.94
N CYS A 122 -8.10 -8.89 6.88
CA CYS A 122 -8.40 -9.82 5.79
C CYS A 122 -9.62 -10.71 6.10
N GLN A 123 -10.23 -10.58 7.27
CA GLN A 123 -11.38 -11.36 7.70
C GLN A 123 -12.71 -10.67 7.36
N PHE A 124 -12.80 -10.02 6.21
CA PHE A 124 -13.99 -9.32 5.75
C PHE A 124 -15.12 -10.26 5.27
N CYS A 125 -14.85 -11.56 5.16
CA CYS A 125 -15.85 -12.59 4.91
C CYS A 125 -16.04 -13.42 6.19
N PRO A 126 -17.01 -13.13 7.05
CA PRO A 126 -17.24 -13.89 8.26
C PRO A 126 -17.56 -15.35 7.92
N ALA A 127 -16.93 -16.27 8.65
CA ALA A 127 -17.30 -17.69 8.58
C ALA A 127 -18.76 -17.82 9.05
N ARG A 128 -19.59 -18.48 8.25
CA ARG A 128 -20.97 -18.83 8.60
C ARG A 128 -20.99 -20.13 9.41
#